data_441748aaff7cdd4a706f2e70a3b5f61b
#
_entry.id   441748aaff7cdd4a706f2e70a3b5f61b
#
_cell.length_a   1.000
_cell.length_b   1.000
_cell.length_c   1.000
_cell.angle_alpha   90.00
_cell.angle_beta   90.00
_cell.angle_gamma   90.00
#
_symmetry.space_group_name_H-M   'P 1'
#
loop_
_entity.id
_entity.type
_entity.pdbx_description
1 polymer ?
#
loop_
_entity_poly.entity_id
_entity_poly.type
_entity_poly.pdbx_seq_one_letter_code
_entity_poly.pdbx_strand_id
1 'polypeptide(L)' 'MDTDYANGWRYIVWVGGNDDYYKNYNDAKRDADEWKDKGYDDVLIEEIK' A
#
# COMPACT_ATOMS: atom_id res chain seq x y z
N MET A 1 14.73 4.21 10.84
CA MET A 1 14.35 2.96 11.32
C MET A 1 12.91 2.70 11.22
N ASP A 2 12.59 1.57 10.86
CA ASP A 2 11.29 1.33 10.46
C ASP A 2 10.44 0.67 11.46
N THR A 3 9.72 1.48 12.25
CA THR A 3 8.71 1.00 13.16
C THR A 3 7.68 0.15 12.43
N ASP A 4 7.33 0.56 11.20
CA ASP A 4 6.36 -0.20 10.41
C ASP A 4 6.86 -1.59 10.09
N TYR A 5 8.12 -1.72 9.71
CA TYR A 5 8.68 -3.03 9.44
C TYR A 5 8.70 -3.89 10.71
N ALA A 6 9.03 -3.29 11.85
CA ALA A 6 9.07 -4.01 13.11
C ALA A 6 7.69 -4.50 13.52
N ASN A 7 6.62 -3.82 13.09
CA ASN A 7 5.26 -4.24 13.36
C ASN A 7 4.72 -5.26 12.36
N GLY A 8 5.53 -5.67 11.40
CA GLY A 8 5.14 -6.69 10.43
C GLY A 8 4.59 -6.15 9.13
N TRP A 9 4.51 -4.85 8.98
CA TRP A 9 4.06 -4.26 7.73
C TRP A 9 5.14 -4.37 6.67
N ARG A 10 4.75 -4.70 5.45
CA ARG A 10 5.71 -4.90 4.37
C ARG A 10 5.43 -4.04 3.16
N TYR A 11 4.18 -3.57 3.00
CA TYR A 11 3.78 -2.80 1.82
C TYR A 11 2.89 -1.66 2.23
N ILE A 12 3.02 -0.54 1.51
CA ILE A 12 2.16 0.62 1.71
C ILE A 12 1.52 0.94 0.36
N VAL A 13 0.20 1.11 0.36
CA VAL A 13 -0.51 1.56 -0.84
C VAL A 13 -0.81 3.04 -0.65
N TRP A 14 -0.28 3.86 -1.55
CA TRP A 14 -0.49 5.30 -1.51
C TRP A 14 -1.56 5.66 -2.52
N VAL A 15 -2.60 6.40 -2.07
CA VAL A 15 -3.67 6.87 -2.92
C VAL A 15 -3.91 8.33 -2.58
N GLY A 16 -3.54 9.23 -3.48
CA GLY A 16 -3.63 10.65 -3.22
C GLY A 16 -2.74 11.03 -2.06
N GLY A 17 -3.25 11.39 -0.95
CA GLY A 17 -2.48 11.70 0.24
C GLY A 17 -2.67 10.68 1.34
N ASN A 18 -3.37 9.58 1.06
CA ASN A 18 -3.67 8.55 2.05
C ASN A 18 -2.76 7.36 1.89
N ASP A 19 -2.49 6.66 2.99
CA ASP A 19 -1.67 5.46 2.98
C ASP A 19 -2.36 4.33 3.71
N ASP A 20 -2.27 3.13 3.13
CA ASP A 20 -2.78 1.90 3.73
C ASP A 20 -1.66 0.89 3.81
N TYR A 21 -1.59 0.16 4.92
CA TYR A 21 -0.50 -0.76 5.20
C TYR A 21 -0.97 -2.19 5.06
N TYR A 22 -0.12 -3.03 4.45
CA TYR A 22 -0.42 -4.44 4.23
C TYR A 22 0.79 -5.29 4.56
N LYS A 23 0.54 -6.55 4.92
CA LYS A 23 1.61 -7.47 5.30
C LYS A 23 2.10 -8.30 4.14
N ASN A 24 1.30 -8.42 3.07
CA ASN A 24 1.75 -9.16 1.90
C ASN A 24 1.34 -8.43 0.63
N TYR A 25 2.06 -8.75 -0.45
CA TYR A 25 1.93 -8.02 -1.70
C TYR A 25 0.55 -8.21 -2.33
N ASN A 26 0.00 -9.42 -2.24
CA ASN A 26 -1.27 -9.70 -2.89
C ASN A 26 -2.39 -8.83 -2.31
N ASP A 27 -2.38 -8.60 -1.02
CA ASP A 27 -3.37 -7.74 -0.38
C ASP A 27 -3.19 -6.29 -0.82
N ALA A 28 -1.94 -5.83 -0.87
CA ALA A 28 -1.65 -4.47 -1.30
C ALA A 28 -2.09 -4.25 -2.74
N LYS A 29 -1.78 -5.22 -3.60
CA LYS A 29 -2.12 -5.10 -5.01
C LYS A 29 -3.62 -5.09 -5.21
N ARG A 30 -4.35 -5.92 -4.48
CA ARG A 30 -5.80 -5.94 -4.59
C ARG A 30 -6.39 -4.58 -4.21
N ASP A 31 -5.90 -3.99 -3.14
CA ASP A 31 -6.36 -2.68 -2.71
C ASP A 31 -6.04 -1.61 -3.76
N ALA A 32 -4.82 -1.64 -4.28
CA ALA A 32 -4.41 -0.69 -5.30
C ALA A 32 -5.30 -0.80 -6.54
N ASP A 33 -5.61 -2.02 -6.97
CA ASP A 33 -6.46 -2.24 -8.12
C ASP A 33 -7.88 -1.70 -7.88
N GLU A 34 -8.40 -1.87 -6.67
CA GLU A 34 -9.72 -1.36 -6.34
C GLU A 34 -9.75 0.17 -6.41
N TRP A 35 -8.70 0.82 -5.93
CA TRP A 35 -8.63 2.28 -6.02
C TRP A 35 -8.58 2.75 -7.46
N LYS A 36 -7.81 2.05 -8.30
CA LYS A 36 -7.75 2.40 -9.72
C LYS A 36 -9.11 2.24 -10.39
N ASP A 37 -9.85 1.20 -10.01
CA ASP A 37 -11.19 0.97 -10.52
C ASP A 37 -12.14 2.11 -10.15
N LYS A 38 -11.90 2.75 -9.03
CA LYS A 38 -12.73 3.88 -8.60
C LYS A 38 -12.37 5.19 -9.30
N GLY A 39 -11.35 5.15 -10.15
CA GLY A 39 -10.97 6.32 -10.93
C GLY A 39 -9.74 7.05 -10.43
N TYR A 40 -9.09 6.54 -9.39
CA TYR A 40 -7.86 7.15 -8.90
C TYR A 40 -6.69 6.69 -9.76
N ASP A 41 -5.85 7.62 -10.20
CA ASP A 41 -4.71 7.27 -11.04
C ASP A 41 -3.37 7.52 -10.36
N ASP A 42 -3.37 8.09 -9.17
CA ASP A 42 -2.15 8.32 -8.41
C ASP A 42 -1.97 7.27 -7.33
N VAL A 43 -2.14 6.01 -7.71
CA VAL A 43 -2.04 4.86 -6.82
C VAL A 43 -0.69 4.20 -7.03
N LEU A 44 0.04 3.97 -5.93
CA LEU A 44 1.29 3.24 -6.03
C LEU A 44 1.50 2.36 -4.79
N ILE A 45 2.32 1.33 -4.95
CA ILE A 45 2.66 0.40 -3.89
C ILE A 45 4.14 0.60 -3.56
N GLU A 46 4.43 0.80 -2.29
CA GLU A 46 5.80 0.95 -1.81
C GLU A 46 6.15 -0.25 -0.96
N GLU A 47 7.32 -0.83 -1.18
CA GLU A 47 7.81 -1.93 -0.36
C GLU A 47 8.62 -1.38 0.81
N ILE A 48 8.30 -1.83 2.01
CA ILE A 48 9.03 -1.44 3.22
C ILE A 48 10.19 -2.41 3.39
N LYS A 49 11.39 -1.88 3.55
CA LYS A 49 12.61 -2.70 3.67
C LYS A 49 13.27 -2.58 5.01
#